data_f3dca1291925c038ce0ecf534b0086bc
#
_entry.id   f3dca1291925c038ce0ecf534b0086bc
#
_cell.length_a   1.000
_cell.length_b   1.000
_cell.length_c   1.000
_cell.angle_alpha   90.00
_cell.angle_beta   90.00
_cell.angle_gamma   90.00
#
_symmetry.space_group_name_H-M   'P 1'
#
loop_
_entity.id
_entity.type
_entity.pdbx_description
1 polymer ?
#
loop_
_entity_poly.entity_id
_entity_poly.type
_entity_poly.pdbx_seq_one_letter_code
_entity_poly.pdbx_strand_id
1 'polypeptide(L)'
;MSTLRTLDYQPEARGTLDGIRVLDMSRLFAGNVLTQILGDFGAEVIKIEPPEGDTLRAWKAEGIETHWKIYGRNKKSLALSLRDPRAIEIIRKLVPSAQIFIESFRPGVLEQMGLSPQVLHAINPALVIIRISGWGQDGPYAQRPGFGTVIEGLSGFAAINGFADREPVLPPMYLADGVAGIYGASAAMIALREVEVKAGQGQVIDLPLLDPLFAILGPQAANYRLTGKVKPRTGSRSTNSAPRNAYRCSDGGYVSLSGSTQKMTERLFRAIGRPELVGDPRFRTNADRLQHADELDRIIGAFIGARTQEENVAFFEKAEVTIGPIYDTPQIMADPHVTERELLTDYPDAEMGLLPMHHVVPRLDQTPGSIRLAAPRLGQHNRELLDEIGMSPEDYQDLQKAGAICGAEA
;
A
#
# COMPACT_ATOMS: atom_id res chain seq x y z
N MET A 1 27.25 -8.53 -5.46
CA MET A 1 26.29 -9.13 -6.42
C MET A 1 24.99 -9.31 -5.64
N SER A 2 23.84 -9.09 -6.25
CA SER A 2 22.54 -9.33 -5.57
C SER A 2 22.44 -10.82 -5.17
N THR A 3 21.92 -11.08 -3.97
CA THR A 3 21.57 -12.44 -3.51
C THR A 3 20.15 -12.81 -3.91
N LEU A 4 19.40 -11.85 -4.48
CA LEU A 4 18.02 -12.03 -4.90
C LEU A 4 17.96 -12.86 -6.19
N ARG A 5 16.93 -13.68 -6.30
CA ARG A 5 16.64 -14.41 -7.54
C ARG A 5 16.22 -13.45 -8.63
N THR A 6 16.81 -13.56 -9.80
CA THR A 6 16.39 -12.82 -11.00
C THR A 6 15.27 -13.56 -11.70
N LEU A 7 14.19 -12.85 -12.00
CA LEU A 7 13.02 -13.33 -12.75
C LEU A 7 12.85 -12.49 -14.02
N ASP A 8 12.24 -13.07 -15.03
CA ASP A 8 11.84 -12.38 -16.23
C ASP A 8 10.37 -11.93 -16.14
N TYR A 9 10.03 -10.86 -16.86
CA TYR A 9 8.64 -10.47 -17.08
C TYR A 9 7.89 -11.57 -17.84
N GLN A 10 6.61 -11.73 -17.51
CA GLN A 10 5.77 -12.82 -18.04
C GLN A 10 4.58 -12.26 -18.85
N PRO A 11 4.81 -11.65 -20.02
CA PRO A 11 3.77 -10.92 -20.76
C PRO A 11 2.55 -11.78 -21.15
N GLU A 12 2.76 -13.09 -21.36
CA GLU A 12 1.71 -14.05 -21.73
C GLU A 12 0.97 -14.65 -20.52
N ALA A 13 1.40 -14.33 -19.29
CA ALA A 13 0.74 -14.88 -18.10
C ALA A 13 -0.67 -14.30 -17.95
N ARG A 14 -1.63 -15.18 -17.64
CA ARG A 14 -3.01 -14.83 -17.38
C ARG A 14 -3.29 -14.94 -15.88
N GLY A 15 -4.08 -13.99 -15.37
CA GLY A 15 -4.50 -13.97 -13.98
C GLY A 15 -6.01 -14.09 -13.83
N THR A 16 -6.47 -14.10 -12.60
CA THR A 16 -7.90 -14.18 -12.26
C THR A 16 -8.71 -13.01 -12.84
N LEU A 17 -8.08 -11.86 -13.07
CA LEU A 17 -8.69 -10.65 -13.61
C LEU A 17 -8.39 -10.45 -15.10
N ASP A 18 -7.97 -11.51 -15.81
CA ASP A 18 -7.84 -11.45 -17.27
C ASP A 18 -9.20 -11.11 -17.92
N GLY A 19 -9.19 -10.14 -18.82
CA GLY A 19 -10.40 -9.59 -19.43
C GLY A 19 -11.05 -8.43 -18.66
N ILE A 20 -10.56 -8.08 -17.47
CA ILE A 20 -10.98 -6.86 -16.77
C ILE A 20 -10.10 -5.70 -17.20
N ARG A 21 -10.73 -4.65 -17.74
CA ARG A 21 -10.07 -3.40 -18.11
C ARG A 21 -10.35 -2.31 -17.11
N VAL A 22 -9.28 -1.60 -16.69
CA VAL A 22 -9.31 -0.52 -15.71
C VAL A 22 -8.83 0.77 -16.36
N LEU A 23 -9.65 1.81 -16.37
CA LEU A 23 -9.24 3.17 -16.73
C LEU A 23 -8.82 3.91 -15.45
N ASP A 24 -7.54 4.19 -15.32
CA ASP A 24 -6.96 4.79 -14.12
C ASP A 24 -6.56 6.25 -14.36
N MET A 25 -7.39 7.20 -13.92
CA MET A 25 -7.11 8.64 -13.91
C MET A 25 -6.62 9.13 -12.54
N SER A 26 -6.34 8.23 -11.61
CA SER A 26 -5.81 8.60 -10.30
C SER A 26 -4.38 9.16 -10.40
N ARG A 27 -3.90 9.73 -9.31
CA ARG A 27 -2.53 10.27 -9.21
C ARG A 27 -1.88 9.84 -7.91
N LEU A 28 -0.56 9.89 -7.87
CA LEU A 28 0.26 9.57 -6.71
C LEU A 28 0.08 8.11 -6.24
N PHE A 29 -0.08 7.89 -4.93
CA PHE A 29 0.20 6.59 -4.34
C PHE A 29 -1.03 5.68 -4.25
N ALA A 30 -2.13 6.13 -3.64
CA ALA A 30 -3.30 5.29 -3.34
C ALA A 30 -3.88 4.57 -4.57
N GLY A 31 -4.15 5.32 -5.64
CA GLY A 31 -4.66 4.74 -6.88
C GLY A 31 -3.64 3.85 -7.58
N ASN A 32 -2.35 4.22 -7.55
CA ASN A 32 -1.31 3.39 -8.14
C ASN A 32 -1.11 2.06 -7.40
N VAL A 33 -1.25 2.02 -6.08
CA VAL A 33 -1.27 0.76 -5.29
C VAL A 33 -2.50 -0.08 -5.65
N LEU A 34 -3.68 0.54 -5.68
CA LEU A 34 -4.93 -0.14 -6.05
C LEU A 34 -4.80 -0.83 -7.40
N THR A 35 -4.39 -0.07 -8.43
CA THR A 35 -4.32 -0.57 -9.80
C THR A 35 -3.13 -1.49 -10.05
N GLN A 36 -2.05 -1.36 -9.28
CA GLN A 36 -0.99 -2.36 -9.28
C GLN A 36 -1.52 -3.73 -8.80
N ILE A 37 -2.28 -3.76 -7.71
CA ILE A 37 -2.87 -5.02 -7.21
C ILE A 37 -3.75 -5.66 -8.29
N LEU A 38 -4.63 -4.88 -8.93
CA LEU A 38 -5.49 -5.41 -10.00
C LEU A 38 -4.65 -5.89 -11.20
N GLY A 39 -3.64 -5.12 -11.61
CA GLY A 39 -2.72 -5.47 -12.69
C GLY A 39 -1.90 -6.73 -12.40
N ASP A 40 -1.43 -6.91 -11.16
CA ASP A 40 -0.66 -8.08 -10.74
C ASP A 40 -1.50 -9.38 -10.83
N PHE A 41 -2.82 -9.29 -10.75
CA PHE A 41 -3.75 -10.42 -10.93
C PHE A 41 -4.39 -10.50 -12.31
N GLY A 42 -3.89 -9.78 -13.29
CA GLY A 42 -4.26 -9.98 -14.71
C GLY A 42 -5.06 -8.86 -15.35
N ALA A 43 -5.59 -7.89 -14.60
CA ALA A 43 -6.32 -6.78 -15.19
C ALA A 43 -5.46 -5.97 -16.17
N GLU A 44 -6.06 -5.52 -17.25
CA GLU A 44 -5.47 -4.53 -18.15
C GLU A 44 -5.67 -3.13 -17.57
N VAL A 45 -4.63 -2.55 -17.04
CA VAL A 45 -4.69 -1.21 -16.45
C VAL A 45 -4.19 -0.17 -17.45
N ILE A 46 -5.08 0.72 -17.88
CA ILE A 46 -4.75 1.88 -18.71
C ILE A 46 -4.63 3.09 -17.81
N LYS A 47 -3.38 3.48 -17.53
CA LYS A 47 -3.06 4.67 -16.78
C LYS A 47 -3.16 5.90 -17.68
N ILE A 48 -4.14 6.75 -17.42
CA ILE A 48 -4.33 8.02 -18.13
C ILE A 48 -3.59 9.10 -17.37
N GLU A 49 -2.52 9.59 -17.98
CA GLU A 49 -1.59 10.54 -17.39
C GLU A 49 -1.66 11.90 -18.07
N PRO A 50 -1.42 13.02 -17.36
CA PRO A 50 -1.20 14.30 -18.02
C PRO A 50 0.12 14.28 -18.81
N PRO A 51 0.36 15.27 -19.70
CA PRO A 51 1.60 15.37 -20.48
C PRO A 51 2.87 15.37 -19.65
N GLU A 52 2.79 15.81 -18.41
CA GLU A 52 3.91 15.83 -17.45
C GLU A 52 4.11 14.47 -16.75
N GLY A 53 3.22 13.52 -16.96
CA GLY A 53 3.18 12.23 -16.29
C GLY A 53 2.48 12.26 -14.93
N ASP A 54 2.26 11.08 -14.37
CA ASP A 54 1.81 10.94 -12.97
C ASP A 54 2.86 11.55 -12.03
N THR A 55 2.40 12.27 -11.01
CA THR A 55 3.28 12.87 -10.01
C THR A 55 4.15 11.86 -9.26
N LEU A 56 3.79 10.58 -9.25
CA LEU A 56 4.64 9.51 -8.72
C LEU A 56 5.97 9.36 -9.48
N ARG A 57 6.02 9.71 -10.76
CA ARG A 57 7.25 9.71 -11.57
C ARG A 57 8.30 10.72 -11.06
N ALA A 58 7.87 11.75 -10.32
CA ALA A 58 8.77 12.72 -9.71
C ALA A 58 9.48 12.18 -8.46
N TRP A 59 9.04 11.06 -7.90
CA TRP A 59 9.67 10.44 -6.74
C TRP A 59 10.85 9.56 -7.17
N LYS A 60 12.00 10.19 -7.29
CA LYS A 60 13.23 9.61 -7.83
C LYS A 60 14.27 9.36 -6.75
N ALA A 61 15.06 8.30 -6.95
CA ALA A 61 16.31 8.06 -6.24
C ALA A 61 17.45 8.13 -7.28
N GLU A 62 18.44 9.00 -7.06
CA GLU A 62 19.57 9.23 -7.99
C GLU A 62 19.12 9.47 -9.45
N GLY A 63 17.99 10.18 -9.63
CA GLY A 63 17.41 10.48 -10.93
C GLY A 63 16.52 9.39 -11.53
N ILE A 64 16.48 8.19 -10.96
CA ILE A 64 15.68 7.03 -11.42
C ILE A 64 14.31 7.04 -10.78
N GLU A 65 13.27 6.77 -11.54
CA GLU A 65 11.85 6.75 -11.13
C GLU A 65 11.49 5.47 -10.34
N THR A 66 12.20 5.18 -9.25
CA THR A 66 12.06 3.89 -8.53
C THR A 66 10.64 3.61 -8.06
N HIS A 67 9.91 4.62 -7.59
CA HIS A 67 8.50 4.46 -7.19
C HIS A 67 7.62 4.10 -8.39
N TRP A 68 7.80 4.80 -9.51
CA TRP A 68 7.03 4.49 -10.72
C TRP A 68 7.35 3.08 -11.24
N LYS A 69 8.62 2.70 -11.30
CA LYS A 69 9.04 1.37 -11.75
C LYS A 69 8.37 0.24 -10.95
N ILE A 70 8.16 0.43 -9.65
CA ILE A 70 7.51 -0.56 -8.79
C ILE A 70 5.99 -0.53 -8.93
N TYR A 71 5.37 0.66 -8.76
CA TYR A 71 3.91 0.79 -8.70
C TYR A 71 3.25 1.02 -10.07
N GLY A 72 4.03 1.30 -11.10
CA GLY A 72 3.59 1.39 -12.50
C GLY A 72 3.68 0.08 -13.27
N ARG A 73 4.24 -0.99 -12.70
CA ARG A 73 4.31 -2.30 -13.35
C ARG A 73 2.92 -2.81 -13.74
N ASN A 74 2.87 -3.65 -14.78
CA ASN A 74 1.63 -4.23 -15.31
C ASN A 74 0.60 -3.21 -15.84
N LYS A 75 1.04 -1.98 -16.18
CA LYS A 75 0.17 -0.94 -16.71
C LYS A 75 0.54 -0.55 -18.14
N LYS A 76 -0.44 -0.01 -18.86
CA LYS A 76 -0.25 0.74 -20.11
C LYS A 76 -0.37 2.23 -19.80
N SER A 77 0.42 3.07 -20.45
CA SER A 77 0.39 4.53 -20.29
C SER A 77 -0.24 5.19 -21.50
N LEU A 78 -1.28 5.98 -21.24
CA LEU A 78 -1.94 6.87 -22.20
C LEU A 78 -1.77 8.32 -21.72
N ALA A 79 -0.95 9.10 -22.41
CA ALA A 79 -0.65 10.49 -22.03
C ALA A 79 -1.60 11.46 -22.72
N LEU A 80 -2.54 12.04 -21.98
CA LEU A 80 -3.57 12.93 -22.47
C LEU A 80 -3.60 14.25 -21.70
N SER A 81 -3.63 15.37 -22.42
CA SER A 81 -3.92 16.68 -21.82
C SER A 81 -5.43 16.85 -21.61
N LEU A 82 -5.88 16.73 -20.38
CA LEU A 82 -7.30 16.93 -20.03
C LEU A 82 -7.78 18.39 -20.22
N ARG A 83 -6.90 19.30 -20.65
CA ARG A 83 -7.24 20.67 -21.06
C ARG A 83 -7.76 20.71 -22.50
N ASP A 84 -7.44 19.71 -23.31
CA ASP A 84 -7.97 19.57 -24.68
C ASP A 84 -9.30 18.82 -24.61
N PRO A 85 -10.39 19.38 -25.13
CA PRO A 85 -11.72 18.72 -25.10
C PRO A 85 -11.73 17.35 -25.80
N ARG A 86 -10.86 17.14 -26.77
CA ARG A 86 -10.73 15.86 -27.49
C ARG A 86 -10.27 14.73 -26.56
N ALA A 87 -9.48 15.05 -25.50
CA ALA A 87 -9.07 14.07 -24.51
C ALA A 87 -10.27 13.48 -23.75
N ILE A 88 -11.27 14.30 -23.46
CA ILE A 88 -12.51 13.84 -22.79
C ILE A 88 -13.30 12.90 -23.71
N GLU A 89 -13.39 13.21 -25.01
CA GLU A 89 -14.04 12.33 -25.99
C GLU A 89 -13.29 11.00 -26.18
N ILE A 90 -11.96 11.01 -26.12
CA ILE A 90 -11.12 9.80 -26.11
C ILE A 90 -11.48 8.93 -24.89
N ILE A 91 -11.52 9.52 -23.70
CA ILE A 91 -11.89 8.80 -22.47
C ILE A 91 -13.30 8.20 -22.60
N ARG A 92 -14.28 8.97 -23.07
CA ARG A 92 -15.64 8.48 -23.30
C ARG A 92 -15.71 7.30 -24.27
N LYS A 93 -14.86 7.29 -25.30
CA LYS A 93 -14.77 6.17 -26.26
C LYS A 93 -14.13 4.91 -25.65
N LEU A 94 -13.28 5.05 -24.62
CA LEU A 94 -12.69 3.92 -23.91
C LEU A 94 -13.64 3.30 -22.86
N VAL A 95 -14.54 4.09 -22.28
CA VAL A 95 -15.47 3.67 -21.21
C VAL A 95 -16.30 2.43 -21.55
N PRO A 96 -16.85 2.23 -22.78
CA PRO A 96 -17.62 1.03 -23.12
C PRO A 96 -16.87 -0.29 -22.94
N SER A 97 -15.54 -0.27 -23.05
CA SER A 97 -14.70 -1.46 -22.92
C SER A 97 -14.19 -1.69 -21.48
N ALA A 98 -14.44 -0.76 -20.55
CA ALA A 98 -13.91 -0.79 -19.20
C ALA A 98 -14.92 -1.39 -18.20
N GLN A 99 -14.41 -2.14 -17.22
CA GLN A 99 -15.19 -2.61 -16.09
C GLN A 99 -15.00 -1.71 -14.85
N ILE A 100 -13.84 -1.02 -14.77
CA ILE A 100 -13.51 -0.16 -13.64
C ILE A 100 -13.00 1.18 -14.15
N PHE A 101 -13.45 2.25 -13.53
CA PHE A 101 -12.96 3.61 -13.74
C PHE A 101 -12.49 4.19 -12.40
N ILE A 102 -11.28 4.73 -12.33
CA ILE A 102 -10.69 5.23 -11.09
C ILE A 102 -10.25 6.67 -11.27
N GLU A 103 -10.59 7.53 -10.31
CA GLU A 103 -10.14 8.91 -10.29
C GLU A 103 -9.73 9.35 -8.87
N SER A 104 -8.93 10.40 -8.76
CA SER A 104 -8.53 10.98 -7.47
C SER A 104 -8.56 12.51 -7.49
N PHE A 105 -9.50 13.09 -8.20
CA PHE A 105 -9.72 14.53 -8.22
C PHE A 105 -10.48 15.00 -6.98
N ARG A 106 -10.46 16.30 -6.74
CA ARG A 106 -11.36 16.91 -5.74
C ARG A 106 -12.82 16.75 -6.18
N PRO A 107 -13.76 16.56 -5.24
CA PRO A 107 -15.17 16.47 -5.57
C PRO A 107 -15.64 17.64 -6.47
N GLY A 108 -16.37 17.29 -7.53
CA GLY A 108 -16.86 18.22 -8.54
C GLY A 108 -15.94 18.42 -9.75
N VAL A 109 -14.67 18.05 -9.69
CA VAL A 109 -13.74 18.25 -10.82
C VAL A 109 -14.04 17.27 -11.97
N LEU A 110 -14.35 16.01 -11.66
CA LEU A 110 -14.75 15.02 -12.66
C LEU A 110 -16.03 15.46 -13.38
N GLU A 111 -16.97 16.02 -12.65
CA GLU A 111 -18.23 16.59 -13.18
C GLU A 111 -17.98 17.78 -14.11
N GLN A 112 -17.07 18.68 -13.73
CA GLN A 112 -16.68 19.84 -14.57
C GLN A 112 -16.01 19.39 -15.89
N MET A 113 -15.31 18.26 -15.89
CA MET A 113 -14.75 17.66 -17.11
C MET A 113 -15.83 17.01 -17.99
N GLY A 114 -17.08 16.92 -17.56
CA GLY A 114 -18.13 16.21 -18.28
C GLY A 114 -18.04 14.69 -18.21
N LEU A 115 -17.37 14.17 -17.17
CA LEU A 115 -17.21 12.75 -16.88
C LEU A 115 -17.90 12.37 -15.56
N SER A 116 -19.00 13.04 -15.20
CA SER A 116 -19.72 12.69 -13.97
C SER A 116 -20.10 11.22 -13.95
N PRO A 117 -20.29 10.61 -12.76
CA PRO A 117 -20.73 9.22 -12.65
C PRO A 117 -22.00 8.93 -13.47
N GLN A 118 -22.93 9.89 -13.55
CA GLN A 118 -24.16 9.77 -14.34
C GLN A 118 -23.87 9.70 -15.83
N VAL A 119 -22.91 10.50 -16.33
CA VAL A 119 -22.47 10.45 -17.74
C VAL A 119 -21.78 9.12 -18.04
N LEU A 120 -20.88 8.69 -17.16
CA LEU A 120 -20.15 7.42 -17.31
C LEU A 120 -21.10 6.22 -17.28
N HIS A 121 -22.07 6.19 -16.36
CA HIS A 121 -23.09 5.13 -16.30
C HIS A 121 -24.08 5.17 -17.46
N ALA A 122 -24.33 6.34 -18.06
CA ALA A 122 -25.12 6.41 -19.29
C ALA A 122 -24.41 5.77 -20.49
N ILE A 123 -23.06 5.77 -20.51
CA ILE A 123 -22.24 5.11 -21.51
C ILE A 123 -22.08 3.61 -21.20
N ASN A 124 -21.78 3.28 -19.95
CA ASN A 124 -21.59 1.90 -19.48
C ASN A 124 -22.28 1.69 -18.13
N PRO A 125 -23.52 1.18 -18.10
CA PRO A 125 -24.28 0.95 -16.87
C PRO A 125 -23.64 -0.06 -15.90
N ALA A 126 -22.72 -0.90 -16.39
CA ALA A 126 -22.02 -1.90 -15.57
C ALA A 126 -20.71 -1.39 -14.96
N LEU A 127 -20.31 -0.16 -15.24
CA LEU A 127 -19.04 0.41 -14.82
C LEU A 127 -18.96 0.59 -13.30
N VAL A 128 -17.92 0.04 -12.68
CA VAL A 128 -17.55 0.34 -11.29
C VAL A 128 -16.69 1.59 -11.27
N ILE A 129 -17.14 2.64 -10.58
CA ILE A 129 -16.45 3.94 -10.51
C ILE A 129 -15.87 4.12 -9.10
N ILE A 130 -14.55 4.23 -8.97
CA ILE A 130 -13.87 4.42 -7.69
C ILE A 130 -13.34 5.85 -7.61
N ARG A 131 -13.81 6.59 -6.61
CA ARG A 131 -13.46 7.99 -6.39
C ARG A 131 -12.61 8.11 -5.13
N ILE A 132 -11.30 8.29 -5.30
CA ILE A 132 -10.35 8.43 -4.21
C ILE A 132 -10.24 9.91 -3.85
N SER A 133 -10.36 10.22 -2.56
CA SER A 133 -10.22 11.59 -2.07
C SER A 133 -9.62 11.61 -0.66
N GLY A 134 -9.24 12.79 -0.15
CA GLY A 134 -8.77 12.87 1.23
C GLY A 134 -9.88 12.62 2.26
N TRP A 135 -11.08 13.18 1.99
CA TRP A 135 -12.11 13.36 3.00
C TRP A 135 -13.48 12.77 2.64
N GLY A 136 -13.65 12.19 1.47
CA GLY A 136 -14.92 11.75 0.91
C GLY A 136 -15.52 12.73 -0.08
N GLN A 137 -16.55 12.27 -0.79
CA GLN A 137 -17.26 13.07 -1.78
C GLN A 137 -18.25 14.05 -1.15
N ASP A 138 -18.62 13.85 0.11
CA ASP A 138 -19.53 14.69 0.89
C ASP A 138 -18.94 15.07 2.25
N GLY A 139 -19.78 15.70 3.09
CA GLY A 139 -19.36 16.12 4.41
C GLY A 139 -18.63 17.47 4.43
N PRO A 140 -18.38 18.02 5.65
CA PRO A 140 -17.86 19.37 5.81
C PRO A 140 -16.42 19.57 5.32
N TYR A 141 -15.67 18.51 5.08
CA TYR A 141 -14.28 18.56 4.65
C TYR A 141 -14.06 18.17 3.18
N ALA A 142 -15.10 17.77 2.47
CA ALA A 142 -15.00 17.26 1.10
C ALA A 142 -14.18 18.17 0.17
N GLN A 143 -14.32 19.50 0.29
CA GLN A 143 -13.59 20.47 -0.54
C GLN A 143 -12.20 20.86 0.01
N ARG A 144 -11.81 20.37 1.19
CA ARG A 144 -10.48 20.67 1.74
C ARG A 144 -9.38 19.94 0.98
N PRO A 145 -8.19 20.55 0.83
CA PRO A 145 -7.00 19.79 0.41
C PRO A 145 -6.78 18.60 1.35
N GLY A 146 -6.55 17.41 0.79
CA GLY A 146 -6.31 16.19 1.56
C GLY A 146 -5.18 15.39 0.91
N PHE A 147 -4.16 15.04 1.73
CA PHE A 147 -3.08 14.14 1.40
C PHE A 147 -2.84 13.21 2.59
N GLY A 148 -2.18 12.08 2.37
CA GLY A 148 -1.92 11.06 3.39
C GLY A 148 -1.46 11.65 4.74
N THR A 149 -0.49 12.56 4.71
CA THR A 149 0.07 13.19 5.92
C THR A 149 -0.97 13.89 6.81
N VAL A 150 -1.89 14.66 6.23
CA VAL A 150 -2.96 15.32 7.03
C VAL A 150 -4.01 14.34 7.52
N ILE A 151 -4.27 13.30 6.76
CA ILE A 151 -5.16 12.20 7.14
C ILE A 151 -4.58 11.39 8.30
N GLU A 152 -3.30 11.07 8.27
CA GLU A 152 -2.58 10.38 9.34
C GLU A 152 -2.60 11.17 10.66
N GLY A 153 -2.59 12.50 10.57
CA GLY A 153 -2.79 13.38 11.73
C GLY A 153 -4.22 13.33 12.26
N LEU A 154 -5.20 13.58 11.39
CA LEU A 154 -6.62 13.70 11.80
C LEU A 154 -7.23 12.37 12.21
N SER A 155 -6.81 11.25 11.62
CA SER A 155 -7.32 9.91 11.97
C SER A 155 -7.09 9.53 13.44
N GLY A 156 -6.15 10.18 14.10
CA GLY A 156 -5.69 9.82 15.44
C GLY A 156 -4.49 8.89 15.44
N PHE A 157 -3.98 8.46 14.27
CA PHE A 157 -2.77 7.62 14.19
C PHE A 157 -1.59 8.30 14.87
N ALA A 158 -1.23 9.51 14.46
CA ALA A 158 -0.10 10.24 15.02
C ALA A 158 -0.24 10.50 16.53
N ALA A 159 -1.48 10.69 17.01
CA ALA A 159 -1.76 10.93 18.44
C ALA A 159 -1.41 9.73 19.34
N ILE A 160 -1.38 8.52 18.79
CA ILE A 160 -1.04 7.28 19.54
C ILE A 160 0.33 6.70 19.16
N ASN A 161 1.02 7.30 18.17
CA ASN A 161 2.32 6.85 17.66
C ASN A 161 3.46 7.68 18.23
N GLY A 162 4.57 7.00 18.62
CA GLY A 162 5.76 7.62 19.19
C GLY A 162 5.86 7.49 20.71
N PHE A 163 6.78 8.24 21.30
CA PHE A 163 7.03 8.27 22.74
C PHE A 163 6.24 9.39 23.42
N ALA A 164 5.87 9.19 24.70
CA ALA A 164 5.00 10.12 25.43
C ALA A 164 5.66 11.48 25.69
N ASP A 165 6.96 11.50 25.82
CA ASP A 165 7.82 12.67 26.14
C ASP A 165 8.25 13.47 24.90
N ARG A 166 7.76 13.08 23.71
CA ARG A 166 8.10 13.74 22.44
C ARG A 166 6.83 14.10 21.68
N GLU A 167 6.99 14.83 20.58
CA GLU A 167 5.93 15.16 19.65
C GLU A 167 5.26 13.91 19.05
N PRO A 168 4.01 14.00 18.57
CA PRO A 168 3.37 12.96 17.78
C PRO A 168 4.20 12.62 16.53
N VAL A 169 4.28 11.33 16.20
CA VAL A 169 5.09 10.84 15.08
C VAL A 169 4.18 10.36 13.96
N LEU A 170 4.36 10.93 12.77
CA LEU A 170 3.77 10.46 11.52
C LEU A 170 4.48 9.19 11.04
N PRO A 171 3.83 8.31 10.28
CA PRO A 171 4.51 7.15 9.71
C PRO A 171 5.57 7.60 8.68
N PRO A 172 6.72 6.94 8.60
CA PRO A 172 7.76 7.27 7.60
C PRO A 172 7.47 6.71 6.21
N MET A 173 6.22 6.37 5.94
CA MET A 173 5.73 5.78 4.70
C MET A 173 4.32 6.28 4.40
N TYR A 174 3.82 6.02 3.22
CA TYR A 174 2.50 6.47 2.70
C TYR A 174 1.38 5.59 3.27
N LEU A 175 1.22 5.57 4.59
CA LEU A 175 0.34 4.63 5.28
C LEU A 175 -1.13 4.81 4.89
N ALA A 176 -1.64 6.04 4.94
CA ALA A 176 -3.03 6.32 4.59
C ALA A 176 -3.35 5.92 3.16
N ASP A 177 -2.47 6.31 2.23
CA ASP A 177 -2.60 5.99 0.81
C ASP A 177 -2.51 4.48 0.55
N GLY A 178 -1.54 3.79 1.15
CA GLY A 178 -1.35 2.35 0.99
C GLY A 178 -2.55 1.55 1.50
N VAL A 179 -3.06 1.91 2.68
CA VAL A 179 -4.25 1.28 3.26
C VAL A 179 -5.47 1.53 2.37
N ALA A 180 -5.68 2.77 1.89
CA ALA A 180 -6.78 3.09 0.98
C ALA A 180 -6.65 2.31 -0.34
N GLY A 181 -5.45 2.16 -0.91
CA GLY A 181 -5.21 1.36 -2.11
C GLY A 181 -5.63 -0.10 -1.93
N ILE A 182 -5.26 -0.73 -0.80
CA ILE A 182 -5.64 -2.12 -0.49
C ILE A 182 -7.16 -2.25 -0.29
N TYR A 183 -7.79 -1.35 0.47
CA TYR A 183 -9.25 -1.34 0.63
C TYR A 183 -9.96 -1.09 -0.71
N GLY A 184 -9.39 -0.21 -1.55
CA GLY A 184 -9.92 0.08 -2.88
C GLY A 184 -9.91 -1.14 -3.79
N ALA A 185 -8.85 -1.93 -3.81
CA ALA A 185 -8.79 -3.19 -4.55
C ALA A 185 -9.86 -4.18 -4.06
N SER A 186 -10.04 -4.28 -2.74
CA SER A 186 -11.09 -5.12 -2.15
C SER A 186 -12.50 -4.62 -2.52
N ALA A 187 -12.74 -3.31 -2.47
CA ALA A 187 -14.01 -2.70 -2.84
C ALA A 187 -14.33 -2.89 -4.33
N ALA A 188 -13.32 -2.78 -5.21
CA ALA A 188 -13.45 -3.08 -6.62
C ALA A 188 -13.97 -4.50 -6.86
N MET A 189 -13.36 -5.50 -6.18
CA MET A 189 -13.77 -6.90 -6.29
C MET A 189 -15.18 -7.15 -5.76
N ILE A 190 -15.58 -6.49 -4.67
CA ILE A 190 -16.95 -6.57 -4.12
C ILE A 190 -17.96 -6.04 -5.14
N ALA A 191 -17.66 -4.90 -5.76
CA ALA A 191 -18.54 -4.28 -6.75
C ALA A 191 -18.60 -5.09 -8.07
N LEU A 192 -17.46 -5.59 -8.55
CA LEU A 192 -17.40 -6.48 -9.73
C LEU A 192 -18.22 -7.75 -9.52
N ARG A 193 -18.16 -8.34 -8.33
CA ARG A 193 -18.99 -9.51 -8.02
C ARG A 193 -20.49 -9.25 -8.15
N GLU A 194 -20.96 -8.05 -7.79
CA GLU A 194 -22.36 -7.68 -7.98
C GLU A 194 -22.71 -7.64 -9.47
N VAL A 195 -21.85 -7.05 -10.28
CA VAL A 195 -22.04 -6.94 -11.74
C VAL A 195 -21.97 -8.31 -12.42
N GLU A 196 -20.90 -9.07 -12.17
CA GLU A 196 -20.61 -10.31 -12.93
C GLU A 196 -21.50 -11.49 -12.51
N VAL A 197 -21.75 -11.65 -11.22
CA VAL A 197 -22.42 -12.83 -10.68
C VAL A 197 -23.93 -12.62 -10.53
N LYS A 198 -24.34 -11.39 -10.22
CA LYS A 198 -25.75 -11.08 -9.98
C LYS A 198 -26.41 -10.31 -11.12
N ALA A 199 -25.68 -10.06 -12.22
CA ALA A 199 -26.13 -9.22 -13.32
C ALA A 199 -26.64 -7.84 -12.84
N GLY A 200 -26.02 -7.33 -11.78
CA GLY A 200 -26.31 -6.02 -11.20
C GLY A 200 -25.75 -4.88 -12.02
N GLN A 201 -26.07 -3.68 -11.63
CA GLN A 201 -25.50 -2.47 -12.21
C GLN A 201 -24.15 -2.14 -11.57
N GLY A 202 -23.31 -1.41 -12.30
CA GLY A 202 -22.15 -0.76 -11.75
C GLY A 202 -22.53 0.26 -10.69
N GLN A 203 -21.57 0.64 -9.87
CA GLN A 203 -21.81 1.55 -8.76
C GLN A 203 -20.63 2.49 -8.52
N VAL A 204 -20.90 3.58 -7.81
CA VAL A 204 -19.86 4.51 -7.35
C VAL A 204 -19.36 4.06 -5.98
N ILE A 205 -18.04 3.97 -5.84
CA ILE A 205 -17.35 3.73 -4.58
C ILE A 205 -16.69 5.03 -4.16
N ASP A 206 -17.14 5.63 -3.07
CA ASP A 206 -16.44 6.72 -2.39
C ASP A 206 -15.36 6.13 -1.50
N LEU A 207 -14.11 6.44 -1.79
CA LEU A 207 -12.94 5.88 -1.10
C LEU A 207 -12.07 7.02 -0.54
N PRO A 208 -12.44 7.63 0.60
CA PRO A 208 -11.56 8.58 1.24
C PRO A 208 -10.34 7.89 1.86
N LEU A 209 -9.22 8.61 1.93
CA LEU A 209 -8.02 8.10 2.63
C LEU A 209 -8.27 7.93 4.14
N LEU A 210 -9.18 8.73 4.70
CA LEU A 210 -9.47 8.75 6.13
C LEU A 210 -10.12 7.47 6.64
N ASP A 211 -11.16 7.01 5.96
CA ASP A 211 -12.03 5.93 6.47
C ASP A 211 -11.29 4.60 6.63
N PRO A 212 -10.52 4.11 5.62
CA PRO A 212 -9.74 2.90 5.76
C PRO A 212 -8.68 2.99 6.87
N LEU A 213 -7.97 4.12 6.96
CA LEU A 213 -6.98 4.30 8.01
C LEU A 213 -7.63 4.32 9.40
N PHE A 214 -8.75 5.05 9.56
CA PHE A 214 -9.48 5.09 10.82
C PHE A 214 -10.01 3.70 11.22
N ALA A 215 -10.50 2.91 10.28
CA ALA A 215 -11.03 1.58 10.51
C ALA A 215 -9.99 0.61 11.13
N ILE A 216 -8.71 0.75 10.77
CA ILE A 216 -7.65 -0.14 11.30
C ILE A 216 -7.07 0.29 12.64
N LEU A 217 -7.42 1.49 13.16
CA LEU A 217 -6.91 1.96 14.45
C LEU A 217 -7.51 1.22 15.67
N GLY A 218 -8.49 0.35 15.43
CA GLY A 218 -9.14 -0.43 16.48
C GLY A 218 -10.14 0.38 17.31
N PRO A 219 -10.55 -0.09 18.49
CA PRO A 219 -11.72 0.40 19.23
C PRO A 219 -11.41 1.65 20.09
N GLN A 220 -10.62 2.62 19.58
CA GLN A 220 -10.18 3.78 20.36
C GLN A 220 -11.36 4.62 20.87
N ALA A 221 -12.34 4.87 20.00
CA ALA A 221 -13.52 5.67 20.34
C ALA A 221 -14.40 4.98 21.40
N ALA A 222 -14.59 3.65 21.28
CA ALA A 222 -15.34 2.86 22.26
C ALA A 222 -14.62 2.84 23.62
N ASN A 223 -13.29 2.64 23.62
CA ASN A 223 -12.50 2.66 24.83
C ASN A 223 -12.54 4.02 25.54
N TYR A 224 -12.43 5.11 24.75
CA TYR A 224 -12.56 6.46 25.31
C TYR A 224 -13.93 6.70 25.92
N ARG A 225 -15.02 6.32 25.25
CA ARG A 225 -16.40 6.45 25.77
C ARG A 225 -16.59 5.68 27.06
N LEU A 226 -16.00 4.45 27.15
CA LEU A 226 -16.10 3.61 28.32
C LEU A 226 -15.30 4.12 29.51
N THR A 227 -14.10 4.64 29.27
CA THR A 227 -13.11 4.91 30.33
C THR A 227 -12.82 6.37 30.58
N GLY A 228 -13.16 7.26 29.65
CA GLY A 228 -12.73 8.66 29.63
C GLY A 228 -11.24 8.88 29.41
N LYS A 229 -10.49 7.80 29.10
CA LYS A 229 -9.02 7.85 28.97
C LYS A 229 -8.60 7.83 27.51
N VAL A 230 -7.74 8.78 27.14
CA VAL A 230 -7.08 8.80 25.83
C VAL A 230 -5.93 7.79 25.86
N LYS A 231 -5.79 6.99 24.78
CA LYS A 231 -4.66 6.07 24.65
C LYS A 231 -3.35 6.86 24.56
N PRO A 232 -2.36 6.61 25.44
CA PRO A 232 -1.08 7.32 25.40
C PRO A 232 -0.19 6.80 24.27
N ARG A 233 0.80 7.59 23.89
CA ARG A 233 1.95 7.12 23.12
C ARG A 233 2.88 6.34 24.06
N THR A 234 3.29 5.15 23.66
CA THR A 234 4.08 4.23 24.51
C THR A 234 5.34 3.72 23.80
N GLY A 235 5.76 4.37 22.72
CA GLY A 235 6.87 3.88 21.90
C GLY A 235 6.52 2.52 21.28
N SER A 236 7.42 1.56 21.44
CA SER A 236 7.22 0.19 20.93
C SER A 236 6.40 -0.71 21.86
N ARG A 237 5.99 -0.23 23.03
CA ARG A 237 5.15 -0.98 23.97
C ARG A 237 3.71 -1.07 23.51
N SER A 238 3.01 -2.10 23.98
CA SER A 238 1.56 -2.20 23.86
C SER A 238 0.88 -1.75 25.16
N THR A 239 -0.30 -1.14 25.04
CA THR A 239 -1.20 -0.90 26.18
C THR A 239 -2.07 -2.11 26.51
N ASN A 240 -2.02 -3.17 25.69
CA ASN A 240 -2.89 -4.34 25.80
C ASN A 240 -2.16 -5.59 26.32
N SER A 241 -0.85 -5.67 26.12
CA SER A 241 -0.05 -6.83 26.52
C SER A 241 1.38 -6.46 26.90
N ALA A 242 1.95 -7.17 27.91
CA ALA A 242 3.33 -7.06 28.32
C ALA A 242 3.89 -8.46 28.64
N PRO A 243 5.18 -8.76 28.28
CA PRO A 243 6.12 -7.88 27.60
C PRO A 243 5.85 -7.78 26.11
N ARG A 244 5.95 -6.58 25.57
CA ARG A 244 6.05 -6.26 24.15
C ARG A 244 6.84 -4.99 23.98
N ASN A 245 8.04 -5.07 23.39
CA ASN A 245 8.89 -3.90 23.15
C ASN A 245 9.97 -4.20 22.11
N ALA A 246 10.73 -3.16 21.74
CA ALA A 246 12.01 -3.24 21.04
C ALA A 246 13.15 -3.10 22.05
N TYR A 247 14.18 -3.95 21.94
CA TYR A 247 15.33 -3.96 22.85
C TYR A 247 16.62 -3.84 22.08
N ARG A 248 17.56 -3.05 22.62
CA ARG A 248 18.88 -2.86 22.03
C ARG A 248 19.80 -4.02 22.41
N CYS A 249 20.53 -4.54 21.42
CA CYS A 249 21.55 -5.58 21.56
C CYS A 249 22.96 -4.98 21.79
N SER A 250 23.92 -5.83 22.16
CA SER A 250 25.28 -5.42 22.44
C SER A 250 26.03 -4.85 21.23
N ASP A 251 25.71 -5.32 20.04
CA ASP A 251 26.27 -4.88 18.76
C ASP A 251 25.62 -3.60 18.20
N GLY A 252 24.65 -3.03 18.93
CA GLY A 252 23.90 -1.83 18.51
C GLY A 252 22.66 -2.11 17.68
N GLY A 253 22.45 -3.33 17.21
CA GLY A 253 21.21 -3.80 16.58
C GLY A 253 20.04 -3.84 17.58
N TYR A 254 18.83 -4.10 17.06
CA TYR A 254 17.62 -4.19 17.86
C TYR A 254 16.86 -5.48 17.56
N VAL A 255 16.17 -5.98 18.57
CA VAL A 255 15.19 -7.07 18.42
C VAL A 255 13.82 -6.60 18.91
N SER A 256 12.76 -7.10 18.26
CA SER A 256 11.38 -6.96 18.71
C SER A 256 10.95 -8.24 19.43
N LEU A 257 10.32 -8.09 20.59
CA LEU A 257 9.84 -9.22 21.42
C LEU A 257 8.38 -9.05 21.72
N SER A 258 7.62 -10.17 21.67
CA SER A 258 6.21 -10.20 22.01
C SER A 258 5.88 -11.42 22.86
N GLY A 259 5.61 -11.21 24.15
CA GLY A 259 5.10 -12.20 25.09
C GLY A 259 3.60 -12.07 25.30
N SER A 260 2.81 -12.10 24.22
CA SER A 260 1.39 -11.72 24.25
C SER A 260 0.48 -12.67 25.02
N THR A 261 0.90 -13.91 25.27
CA THR A 261 0.15 -14.87 26.07
C THR A 261 0.86 -15.21 27.38
N GLN A 262 0.10 -15.69 28.35
CA GLN A 262 0.67 -16.07 29.65
C GLN A 262 1.77 -17.14 29.49
N LYS A 263 1.53 -18.18 28.68
CA LYS A 263 2.51 -19.25 28.43
C LYS A 263 3.79 -18.73 27.78
N MET A 264 3.68 -17.80 26.83
CA MET A 264 4.86 -17.19 26.17
C MET A 264 5.68 -16.37 27.16
N THR A 265 5.03 -15.61 28.04
CA THR A 265 5.71 -14.83 29.09
C THR A 265 6.43 -15.75 30.07
N GLU A 266 5.78 -16.81 30.56
CA GLU A 266 6.42 -17.77 31.46
C GLU A 266 7.59 -18.49 30.83
N ARG A 267 7.50 -18.82 29.53
CA ARG A 267 8.60 -19.41 28.76
C ARG A 267 9.77 -18.44 28.67
N LEU A 268 9.49 -17.17 28.37
CA LEU A 268 10.49 -16.11 28.37
C LEU A 268 11.21 -16.01 29.73
N PHE A 269 10.49 -15.97 30.85
CA PHE A 269 11.10 -15.87 32.19
C PHE A 269 12.03 -17.04 32.49
N ARG A 270 11.61 -18.26 32.12
CA ARG A 270 12.48 -19.45 32.28
C ARG A 270 13.70 -19.36 31.36
N ALA A 271 13.53 -18.94 30.12
CA ALA A 271 14.62 -18.82 29.15
C ALA A 271 15.70 -17.82 29.60
N ILE A 272 15.31 -16.68 30.14
CA ILE A 272 16.26 -15.66 30.62
C ILE A 272 16.86 -16.00 32.03
N GLY A 273 16.58 -17.21 32.54
CA GLY A 273 17.11 -17.68 33.82
C GLY A 273 16.43 -17.04 35.05
N ARG A 274 15.19 -16.56 34.88
CA ARG A 274 14.43 -15.87 35.94
C ARG A 274 13.08 -16.55 36.21
N PRO A 275 13.05 -17.89 36.50
CA PRO A 275 11.82 -18.63 36.69
C PRO A 275 10.95 -18.14 37.85
N GLU A 276 11.57 -17.48 38.84
CA GLU A 276 10.87 -16.87 39.98
C GLU A 276 9.88 -15.77 39.58
N LEU A 277 10.08 -15.12 38.44
CA LEU A 277 9.18 -14.09 37.93
C LEU A 277 7.80 -14.62 37.56
N VAL A 278 7.66 -15.94 37.36
CA VAL A 278 6.39 -16.57 37.07
C VAL A 278 5.41 -16.44 38.25
N GLY A 279 5.93 -16.53 39.46
CA GLY A 279 5.13 -16.40 40.68
C GLY A 279 5.14 -15.00 41.31
N ASP A 280 5.93 -14.09 40.76
CA ASP A 280 6.08 -12.73 41.30
C ASP A 280 4.75 -11.94 41.11
N PRO A 281 4.20 -11.37 42.20
CA PRO A 281 2.94 -10.61 42.12
C PRO A 281 2.97 -9.46 41.09
N ARG A 282 4.13 -8.89 40.81
CA ARG A 282 4.32 -7.80 39.83
C ARG A 282 4.16 -8.28 38.39
N PHE A 283 4.37 -9.57 38.09
CA PHE A 283 4.45 -10.11 36.72
C PHE A 283 3.56 -11.31 36.49
N ARG A 284 2.82 -11.74 37.48
CA ARG A 284 2.00 -12.96 37.44
C ARG A 284 0.91 -12.94 36.39
N THR A 285 0.21 -11.81 36.26
CA THR A 285 -0.84 -11.63 35.25
C THR A 285 -0.46 -10.57 34.23
N ASN A 286 -1.15 -10.53 33.09
CA ASN A 286 -0.94 -9.46 32.09
C ASN A 286 -1.22 -8.06 32.67
N ALA A 287 -2.24 -7.93 33.51
CA ALA A 287 -2.57 -6.67 34.16
C ALA A 287 -1.45 -6.20 35.09
N ASP A 288 -0.87 -7.10 35.87
CA ASP A 288 0.25 -6.80 36.77
C ASP A 288 1.49 -6.37 35.95
N ARG A 289 1.79 -7.08 34.86
CA ARG A 289 2.91 -6.75 33.94
C ARG A 289 2.76 -5.39 33.28
N LEU A 290 1.56 -5.01 32.88
CA LEU A 290 1.30 -3.69 32.31
C LEU A 290 1.55 -2.57 33.32
N GLN A 291 1.25 -2.77 34.60
CA GLN A 291 1.53 -1.80 35.66
C GLN A 291 3.03 -1.72 36.00
N HIS A 292 3.78 -2.80 35.82
CA HIS A 292 5.22 -2.88 36.13
C HIS A 292 6.06 -3.00 34.83
N ALA A 293 5.59 -2.47 33.72
CA ALA A 293 6.23 -2.62 32.41
C ALA A 293 7.66 -2.07 32.36
N ASP A 294 7.94 -0.95 33.03
CA ASP A 294 9.29 -0.37 33.09
C ASP A 294 10.31 -1.29 33.76
N GLU A 295 9.92 -1.94 34.84
CA GLU A 295 10.78 -2.88 35.54
C GLU A 295 10.97 -4.17 34.74
N LEU A 296 9.89 -4.68 34.15
CA LEU A 296 9.93 -5.86 33.28
C LEU A 296 10.87 -5.63 32.09
N ASP A 297 10.72 -4.50 31.41
CA ASP A 297 11.58 -4.13 30.29
C ASP A 297 13.06 -3.98 30.67
N ARG A 298 13.35 -3.46 31.87
CA ARG A 298 14.73 -3.38 32.37
C ARG A 298 15.33 -4.76 32.56
N ILE A 299 14.56 -5.72 33.10
CA ILE A 299 15.01 -7.12 33.29
C ILE A 299 15.30 -7.78 31.94
N ILE A 300 14.36 -7.70 31.02
CA ILE A 300 14.49 -8.30 29.70
C ILE A 300 15.59 -7.60 28.88
N GLY A 301 15.63 -6.27 28.92
CA GLY A 301 16.63 -5.46 28.22
C GLY A 301 18.04 -5.71 28.70
N ALA A 302 18.26 -5.95 29.99
CA ALA A 302 19.57 -6.33 30.53
C ALA A 302 20.04 -7.68 29.99
N PHE A 303 19.15 -8.66 29.85
CA PHE A 303 19.48 -9.95 29.27
C PHE A 303 19.83 -9.85 27.77
N ILE A 304 18.99 -9.13 27.00
CA ILE A 304 19.17 -8.93 25.57
C ILE A 304 20.40 -8.08 25.26
N GLY A 305 20.65 -7.02 26.05
CA GLY A 305 21.76 -6.10 25.86
C GLY A 305 23.15 -6.73 26.11
N ALA A 306 23.20 -7.91 26.71
CA ALA A 306 24.45 -8.67 26.90
C ALA A 306 24.85 -9.54 25.69
N ARG A 307 24.03 -9.57 24.61
CA ARG A 307 24.20 -10.42 23.43
C ARG A 307 24.03 -9.62 22.15
N THR A 308 24.62 -10.11 21.07
CA THR A 308 24.39 -9.56 19.71
C THR A 308 22.96 -9.82 19.26
N GLN A 309 22.54 -9.17 18.18
CA GLN A 309 21.23 -9.39 17.57
C GLN A 309 21.06 -10.87 17.14
N GLU A 310 22.04 -11.42 16.45
CA GLU A 310 22.06 -12.80 15.98
C GLU A 310 22.00 -13.81 17.15
N GLU A 311 22.85 -13.61 18.17
CA GLU A 311 22.83 -14.45 19.38
C GLU A 311 21.48 -14.44 20.09
N ASN A 312 20.82 -13.28 20.19
CA ASN A 312 19.50 -13.17 20.80
C ASN A 312 18.44 -13.92 19.98
N VAL A 313 18.42 -13.75 18.66
CA VAL A 313 17.46 -14.44 17.79
C VAL A 313 17.64 -15.94 17.93
N ALA A 314 18.85 -16.47 17.74
CA ALA A 314 19.12 -17.90 17.85
C ALA A 314 18.80 -18.48 19.25
N PHE A 315 19.11 -17.75 20.31
CA PHE A 315 18.80 -18.16 21.68
C PHE A 315 17.29 -18.29 21.95
N PHE A 316 16.53 -17.28 21.57
CA PHE A 316 15.11 -17.25 21.84
C PHE A 316 14.29 -18.14 20.89
N GLU A 317 14.73 -18.33 19.66
CA GLU A 317 14.14 -19.33 18.74
C GLU A 317 14.24 -20.73 19.36
N LYS A 318 15.43 -21.12 19.84
CA LYS A 318 15.62 -22.41 20.53
C LYS A 318 14.78 -22.54 21.78
N ALA A 319 14.49 -21.44 22.45
CA ALA A 319 13.61 -21.39 23.62
C ALA A 319 12.12 -21.26 23.26
N GLU A 320 11.77 -21.24 21.97
CA GLU A 320 10.42 -21.01 21.43
C GLU A 320 9.76 -19.74 21.98
N VAL A 321 10.53 -18.67 22.16
CA VAL A 321 10.07 -17.34 22.55
C VAL A 321 9.93 -16.49 21.30
N THR A 322 8.82 -15.79 21.15
CA THR A 322 8.56 -14.94 19.99
C THR A 322 9.42 -13.68 20.03
N ILE A 323 10.45 -13.71 19.23
CA ILE A 323 11.40 -12.61 19.00
C ILE A 323 11.73 -12.53 17.51
N GLY A 324 12.12 -11.35 17.05
CA GLY A 324 12.65 -11.17 15.70
C GLY A 324 13.58 -9.98 15.63
N PRO A 325 14.52 -9.97 14.68
CA PRO A 325 15.40 -8.84 14.48
C PRO A 325 14.61 -7.63 13.95
N ILE A 326 15.11 -6.43 14.21
CA ILE A 326 14.68 -5.21 13.52
C ILE A 326 15.75 -4.92 12.48
N TYR A 327 15.43 -5.22 11.23
CA TYR A 327 16.34 -5.12 10.11
C TYR A 327 16.25 -3.79 9.38
N ASP A 328 17.39 -3.35 8.85
CA ASP A 328 17.45 -2.34 7.79
C ASP A 328 17.34 -2.98 6.39
N THR A 329 17.32 -2.15 5.35
CA THR A 329 17.14 -2.62 3.97
C THR A 329 18.22 -3.60 3.50
N PRO A 330 19.55 -3.37 3.70
CA PRO A 330 20.57 -4.36 3.40
C PRO A 330 20.38 -5.71 4.09
N GLN A 331 20.00 -5.69 5.36
CA GLN A 331 19.73 -6.91 6.14
C GLN A 331 18.51 -7.68 5.60
N ILE A 332 17.42 -6.97 5.25
CA ILE A 332 16.24 -7.58 4.64
C ILE A 332 16.60 -8.24 3.30
N MET A 333 17.40 -7.57 2.46
CA MET A 333 17.80 -8.11 1.16
C MET A 333 18.70 -9.34 1.26
N ALA A 334 19.43 -9.52 2.37
CA ALA A 334 20.31 -10.65 2.62
C ALA A 334 19.63 -11.79 3.43
N ASP A 335 18.44 -11.57 3.97
CA ASP A 335 17.76 -12.53 4.83
C ASP A 335 17.31 -13.78 4.06
N PRO A 336 17.66 -15.01 4.52
CA PRO A 336 17.31 -16.25 3.85
C PRO A 336 15.80 -16.44 3.65
N HIS A 337 14.96 -16.04 4.63
CA HIS A 337 13.52 -16.18 4.50
C HIS A 337 12.95 -15.24 3.43
N VAL A 338 13.51 -14.05 3.31
CA VAL A 338 13.12 -13.08 2.26
C VAL A 338 13.50 -13.58 0.88
N THR A 339 14.72 -14.14 0.74
CA THR A 339 15.26 -14.63 -0.54
C THR A 339 14.62 -15.95 -0.97
N GLU A 340 14.54 -16.94 -0.08
CA GLU A 340 13.95 -18.25 -0.38
C GLU A 340 12.44 -18.17 -0.63
N ARG A 341 11.77 -17.28 0.09
CA ARG A 341 10.34 -17.00 -0.12
C ARG A 341 10.08 -16.09 -1.32
N GLU A 342 11.13 -15.58 -1.96
CA GLU A 342 11.00 -14.63 -3.07
C GLU A 342 10.13 -13.42 -2.71
N LEU A 343 10.28 -12.89 -1.48
CA LEU A 343 9.58 -11.68 -1.08
C LEU A 343 10.09 -10.47 -1.86
N LEU A 344 11.39 -10.44 -2.13
CA LEU A 344 12.06 -9.56 -3.06
C LEU A 344 12.69 -10.39 -4.18
N THR A 345 12.54 -9.92 -5.41
CA THR A 345 13.12 -10.54 -6.61
C THR A 345 13.65 -9.44 -7.53
N ASP A 346 14.70 -9.74 -8.26
CA ASP A 346 15.27 -8.85 -9.27
C ASP A 346 14.58 -9.04 -10.62
N TYR A 347 14.31 -7.94 -11.31
CA TYR A 347 13.80 -7.93 -12.69
C TYR A 347 14.73 -7.13 -13.60
N PRO A 348 14.85 -7.49 -14.89
CA PRO A 348 15.63 -6.69 -15.84
C PRO A 348 15.11 -5.25 -15.92
N ASP A 349 16.01 -4.29 -15.83
CA ASP A 349 15.69 -2.86 -15.93
C ASP A 349 16.76 -2.13 -16.75
N ALA A 350 16.32 -1.27 -17.68
CA ALA A 350 17.22 -0.61 -18.62
C ALA A 350 18.17 0.42 -17.98
N GLU A 351 17.78 1.00 -16.83
CA GLU A 351 18.58 2.04 -16.14
C GLU A 351 19.40 1.46 -14.99
N MET A 352 18.84 0.47 -14.26
CA MET A 352 19.49 -0.12 -13.10
C MET A 352 20.21 -1.47 -13.40
N GLY A 353 20.00 -2.02 -14.59
CA GLY A 353 20.39 -3.39 -14.91
C GLY A 353 19.46 -4.42 -14.27
N LEU A 354 19.37 -4.41 -12.94
CA LEU A 354 18.43 -5.21 -12.14
C LEU A 354 17.68 -4.30 -11.16
N LEU A 355 16.37 -4.44 -11.14
CA LEU A 355 15.46 -3.71 -10.25
C LEU A 355 14.88 -4.67 -9.21
N PRO A 356 15.24 -4.55 -7.92
CA PRO A 356 14.59 -5.32 -6.87
C PRO A 356 13.16 -4.82 -6.64
N MET A 357 12.20 -5.72 -6.73
CA MET A 357 10.78 -5.45 -6.49
C MET A 357 10.18 -6.48 -5.53
N HIS A 358 9.23 -6.04 -4.72
CA HIS A 358 8.41 -7.00 -3.98
C HIS A 358 7.61 -7.88 -4.95
N HIS A 359 7.49 -9.15 -4.61
CA HIS A 359 6.66 -10.10 -5.37
C HIS A 359 5.17 -9.75 -5.28
N VAL A 360 4.34 -10.44 -6.07
CA VAL A 360 2.87 -10.28 -6.01
C VAL A 360 2.34 -10.77 -4.66
N VAL A 361 1.44 -10.00 -4.07
CA VAL A 361 0.81 -10.27 -2.77
C VAL A 361 -0.70 -10.08 -2.90
N PRO A 362 -1.53 -11.02 -2.36
CA PRO A 362 -1.21 -12.32 -1.76
C PRO A 362 -0.80 -13.38 -2.79
N ARG A 363 -0.27 -14.51 -2.32
CA ARG A 363 0.05 -15.66 -3.18
C ARG A 363 -1.15 -16.60 -3.23
N LEU A 364 -1.70 -16.78 -4.44
CA LEU A 364 -2.75 -17.76 -4.71
C LEU A 364 -2.10 -19.01 -5.31
N ASP A 365 -2.50 -20.19 -4.86
CA ASP A 365 -1.91 -21.46 -5.28
C ASP A 365 -2.39 -21.94 -6.66
N GLN A 366 -3.66 -21.65 -7.01
CA GLN A 366 -4.26 -22.08 -8.27
C GLN A 366 -4.19 -20.99 -9.36
N THR A 367 -4.25 -19.71 -8.96
CA THR A 367 -4.28 -18.56 -9.86
C THR A 367 -3.29 -17.51 -9.38
N PRO A 368 -1.99 -17.83 -9.39
CA PRO A 368 -0.96 -16.90 -8.90
C PRO A 368 -0.96 -15.61 -9.71
N GLY A 369 -0.74 -14.51 -9.04
CA GLY A 369 -0.47 -13.24 -9.73
C GLY A 369 0.93 -13.26 -10.34
N SER A 370 1.18 -12.36 -11.29
CA SER A 370 2.42 -12.28 -12.04
C SER A 370 2.84 -10.84 -12.35
N ILE A 371 4.15 -10.61 -12.42
CA ILE A 371 4.69 -9.36 -12.96
C ILE A 371 4.90 -9.59 -14.46
N ARG A 372 3.94 -9.13 -15.24
CA ARG A 372 3.88 -9.35 -16.68
C ARG A 372 4.69 -8.34 -17.48
N LEU A 373 4.63 -7.08 -17.06
CA LEU A 373 5.20 -5.95 -17.78
C LEU A 373 5.97 -5.04 -16.83
N ALA A 374 7.09 -4.50 -17.30
CA ALA A 374 7.74 -3.37 -16.66
C ALA A 374 6.82 -2.14 -16.64
N ALA A 375 7.08 -1.21 -15.73
CA ALA A 375 6.38 0.07 -15.73
C ALA A 375 6.59 0.81 -17.07
N PRO A 376 5.53 1.33 -17.68
CA PRO A 376 5.62 1.94 -19.00
C PRO A 376 6.31 3.31 -18.94
N ARG A 377 6.95 3.68 -20.06
CA ARG A 377 7.32 5.07 -20.31
C ARG A 377 6.07 5.91 -20.52
N LEU A 378 6.16 7.21 -20.29
CA LEU A 378 5.07 8.16 -20.51
C LEU A 378 4.56 8.09 -21.95
N GLY A 379 3.25 7.83 -22.13
CA GLY A 379 2.60 7.73 -23.43
C GLY A 379 3.02 6.53 -24.29
N GLN A 380 3.71 5.55 -23.70
CA GLN A 380 4.23 4.40 -24.45
C GLN A 380 3.16 3.66 -25.27
N HIS A 381 1.91 3.68 -24.84
CA HIS A 381 0.82 2.94 -25.47
C HIS A 381 -0.20 3.86 -26.14
N ASN A 382 0.14 5.16 -26.35
CA ASN A 382 -0.77 6.12 -26.99
C ASN A 382 -1.30 5.59 -28.33
N ARG A 383 -0.40 5.13 -29.21
CA ARG A 383 -0.77 4.70 -30.55
C ARG A 383 -1.70 3.49 -30.51
N GLU A 384 -1.31 2.45 -29.78
CA GLU A 384 -2.08 1.23 -29.59
C GLU A 384 -3.51 1.52 -29.12
N LEU A 385 -3.62 2.28 -28.01
CA LEU A 385 -4.92 2.56 -27.38
C LEU A 385 -5.82 3.50 -28.20
N LEU A 386 -5.22 4.41 -28.96
CA LEU A 386 -5.98 5.32 -29.83
C LEU A 386 -6.43 4.62 -31.13
N ASP A 387 -5.66 3.68 -31.66
CA ASP A 387 -6.06 2.83 -32.78
C ASP A 387 -7.25 1.92 -32.41
N GLU A 388 -7.28 1.37 -31.18
CA GLU A 388 -8.40 0.57 -30.68
C GLU A 388 -9.76 1.30 -30.75
N ILE A 389 -9.77 2.60 -30.55
CA ILE A 389 -10.99 3.43 -30.63
C ILE A 389 -11.23 4.02 -32.01
N GLY A 390 -10.49 3.56 -33.04
CA GLY A 390 -10.65 3.95 -34.43
C GLY A 390 -10.12 5.35 -34.77
N MET A 391 -9.10 5.83 -34.05
CA MET A 391 -8.49 7.12 -34.36
C MET A 391 -7.69 7.05 -35.67
N SER A 392 -7.91 8.00 -36.55
CA SER A 392 -7.14 8.07 -37.80
C SER A 392 -5.71 8.52 -37.56
N PRO A 393 -4.76 8.14 -38.45
CA PRO A 393 -3.39 8.66 -38.37
C PRO A 393 -3.30 10.18 -38.41
N GLU A 394 -4.21 10.83 -39.13
CA GLU A 394 -4.30 12.29 -39.28
C GLU A 394 -4.72 12.93 -37.91
N ASP A 395 -5.81 12.43 -37.31
CA ASP A 395 -6.25 12.91 -35.99
C ASP A 395 -5.18 12.72 -34.92
N TYR A 396 -4.46 11.59 -34.95
CA TYR A 396 -3.36 11.32 -34.05
C TYR A 396 -2.24 12.40 -34.17
N GLN A 397 -1.82 12.68 -35.42
CA GLN A 397 -0.81 13.72 -35.67
C GLN A 397 -1.27 15.11 -35.23
N ASP A 398 -2.55 15.42 -35.41
CA ASP A 398 -3.11 16.70 -34.98
C ASP A 398 -3.16 16.84 -33.46
N LEU A 399 -3.45 15.75 -32.75
CA LEU A 399 -3.35 15.71 -31.28
C LEU A 399 -1.90 15.90 -30.80
N GLN A 400 -0.92 15.28 -31.48
CA GLN A 400 0.50 15.47 -31.18
C GLN A 400 0.94 16.92 -31.38
N LYS A 401 0.62 17.51 -32.55
CA LYS A 401 0.95 18.91 -32.87
C LYS A 401 0.33 19.90 -31.89
N ALA A 402 -0.88 19.60 -31.41
CA ALA A 402 -1.57 20.39 -30.40
C ALA A 402 -1.03 20.19 -28.97
N GLY A 403 -0.12 19.24 -28.76
CA GLY A 403 0.33 18.86 -27.41
C GLY A 403 -0.76 18.20 -26.55
N ALA A 404 -1.82 17.71 -27.16
CA ALA A 404 -2.93 17.03 -26.51
C ALA A 404 -2.54 15.59 -26.09
N ILE A 405 -1.65 14.96 -26.84
CA ILE A 405 -0.97 13.72 -26.51
C ILE A 405 0.55 13.97 -26.52
N CYS A 406 1.28 13.32 -25.63
CA CYS A 406 2.73 13.38 -25.58
C CYS A 406 3.29 12.04 -25.13
N GLY A 407 4.61 11.88 -25.26
CA GLY A 407 5.33 10.67 -24.91
C GLY A 407 6.16 10.16 -26.09
N ALA A 408 7.02 9.19 -25.80
CA ALA A 408 7.90 8.62 -26.80
C ALA A 408 7.08 7.81 -27.85
N GLU A 409 7.31 8.10 -29.11
CA GLU A 409 7.05 7.10 -30.15
C GLU A 409 7.89 5.85 -29.83
N ALA A 410 7.30 4.69 -30.05
CA ALA A 410 7.89 3.40 -29.73
C ALA A 410 9.18 3.16 -30.52
#